data_f6e7f194dc2b5b5fa10c8592515c824d
#
_entry.id   f6e7f194dc2b5b5fa10c8592515c824d
#
_cell.length_a   1.000
_cell.length_b   1.000
_cell.length_c   1.000
_cell.angle_alpha   90.00
_cell.angle_beta   90.00
_cell.angle_gamma   90.00
#
_symmetry.space_group_name_H-M   'P 1'
#
loop_
_entity.id
_entity.type
_entity.pdbx_description
1 polymer ?
#
loop_
_entity_poly.entity_id
_entity_poly.type
_entity_poly.pdbx_seq_one_letter_code
_entity_poly.pdbx_strand_id
1 'polypeptide(L)'
;DLTLAIYNPGNNTPGRIAEMSAEYFENSWRACCFGGFLFGRAAINTFAGNDGTLIFTGASASLRGRANFGAFNSAKGALRNLAQAMAKEYGSDGVHVGHVVVDGPIGGEKIKKGIPEYAAKLGNEGMISIDGIVEGYVYLYQQPRQAWSFELDIRTSVEKW
;
A
#
# COMPACT_ATOMS: atom_id res chain seq x y z
N ASP A 1 18.57 -6.73 -15.00
CA ASP A 1 18.18 -5.32 -14.75
C ASP A 1 16.88 -5.29 -13.98
N LEU A 2 16.76 -4.39 -12.99
CA LEU A 2 15.53 -4.20 -12.21
C LEU A 2 14.50 -3.45 -13.07
N THR A 3 13.28 -4.00 -13.21
CA THR A 3 12.19 -3.36 -13.95
C THR A 3 10.94 -3.14 -13.11
N LEU A 4 10.82 -3.84 -11.96
CA LEU A 4 9.70 -3.73 -11.03
C LEU A 4 10.19 -3.77 -9.59
N ALA A 5 9.75 -2.81 -8.78
CA ALA A 5 9.98 -2.78 -7.34
C ALA A 5 8.65 -2.56 -6.61
N ILE A 6 8.34 -3.37 -5.59
CA ILE A 6 7.09 -3.28 -4.83
C ILE A 6 7.40 -3.11 -3.34
N TYR A 7 6.90 -2.03 -2.74
CA TYR A 7 6.98 -1.78 -1.30
C TYR A 7 5.67 -2.16 -0.63
N ASN A 8 5.69 -3.26 0.15
CA ASN A 8 4.47 -3.85 0.74
C ASN A 8 4.43 -3.91 2.30
N PRO A 9 5.33 -3.29 3.09
CA PRO A 9 5.22 -3.32 4.54
C PRO A 9 4.02 -2.54 5.07
N GLY A 10 3.51 -3.01 6.23
CA GLY A 10 2.45 -2.35 6.95
C GLY A 10 2.24 -2.95 8.34
N ASN A 11 1.75 -2.13 9.27
CA ASN A 11 1.37 -2.53 10.62
C ASN A 11 0.06 -1.83 10.99
N ASN A 12 -0.98 -2.60 11.29
CA ASN A 12 -2.32 -2.10 11.56
C ASN A 12 -2.87 -2.56 12.93
N THR A 13 -2.03 -2.67 13.94
CA THR A 13 -2.48 -2.97 15.30
C THR A 13 -3.38 -1.85 15.82
N PRO A 14 -4.60 -2.14 16.26
CA PRO A 14 -5.50 -1.12 16.78
C PRO A 14 -5.09 -0.63 18.18
N GLY A 15 -5.39 0.62 18.48
CA GLY A 15 -5.17 1.24 19.80
C GLY A 15 -5.70 2.68 19.81
N ARG A 16 -6.24 3.11 20.96
CA ARG A 16 -6.69 4.49 21.13
C ARG A 16 -5.48 5.42 21.19
N ILE A 17 -5.59 6.61 20.62
CA ILE A 17 -4.49 7.59 20.57
C ILE A 17 -3.93 7.89 21.97
N ALA A 18 -4.79 8.12 22.96
CA ALA A 18 -4.36 8.46 24.32
C ALA A 18 -3.63 7.30 25.06
N GLU A 19 -3.79 6.08 24.60
CA GLU A 19 -3.21 4.86 25.19
C GLU A 19 -1.99 4.36 24.38
N MET A 20 -1.77 4.93 23.21
CA MET A 20 -0.71 4.53 22.28
C MET A 20 0.64 5.11 22.71
N SER A 21 1.68 4.29 22.77
CA SER A 21 3.03 4.79 23.03
C SER A 21 3.58 5.57 21.81
N ALA A 22 4.36 6.61 22.11
CA ALA A 22 5.06 7.37 21.06
C ALA A 22 5.97 6.49 20.21
N GLU A 23 6.62 5.50 20.86
CA GLU A 23 7.49 4.52 20.17
C GLU A 23 6.71 3.68 19.15
N TYR A 24 5.51 3.18 19.50
CA TYR A 24 4.68 2.43 18.56
C TYR A 24 4.25 3.29 17.37
N PHE A 25 3.86 4.55 17.63
CA PHE A 25 3.48 5.49 16.59
C PHE A 25 4.65 5.76 15.63
N GLU A 26 5.83 6.05 16.18
CA GLU A 26 7.05 6.30 15.41
C GLU A 26 7.46 5.06 14.59
N ASN A 27 7.45 3.88 15.19
CA ASN A 27 7.80 2.62 14.50
C ASN A 27 6.83 2.32 13.36
N SER A 28 5.53 2.61 13.51
CA SER A 28 4.54 2.47 12.45
C SER A 28 4.84 3.42 11.28
N TRP A 29 5.20 4.67 11.56
CA TRP A 29 5.60 5.65 10.54
C TRP A 29 6.93 5.23 9.88
N ARG A 30 7.91 4.79 10.65
CA ARG A 30 9.20 4.29 10.13
C ARG A 30 9.00 3.11 9.20
N ALA A 31 8.18 2.14 9.57
CA ALA A 31 7.91 0.97 8.74
C ALA A 31 7.16 1.33 7.46
N CYS A 32 6.15 2.19 7.50
CA CYS A 32 5.31 2.46 6.33
C CYS A 32 5.88 3.59 5.45
N CYS A 33 6.20 4.76 6.03
CA CYS A 33 6.57 5.94 5.27
C CYS A 33 8.08 6.06 5.07
N PHE A 34 8.87 6.06 6.15
CA PHE A 34 10.31 6.25 6.05
C PHE A 34 11.00 5.08 5.32
N GLY A 35 10.60 3.84 5.61
CA GLY A 35 11.04 2.68 4.85
C GLY A 35 10.64 2.76 3.37
N GLY A 36 9.43 3.27 3.08
CA GLY A 36 8.98 3.55 1.72
C GLY A 36 9.87 4.57 1.00
N PHE A 37 10.28 5.64 1.70
CA PHE A 37 11.25 6.60 1.17
C PHE A 37 12.60 5.95 0.84
N LEU A 38 13.16 5.18 1.76
CA LEU A 38 14.46 4.53 1.55
C LEU A 38 14.41 3.54 0.38
N PHE A 39 13.35 2.73 0.33
CA PHE A 39 13.12 1.76 -0.73
C PHE A 39 12.91 2.43 -2.09
N GLY A 40 12.01 3.42 -2.16
CA GLY A 40 11.71 4.16 -3.38
C GLY A 40 12.94 4.87 -3.94
N ARG A 41 13.71 5.55 -3.08
CA ARG A 41 14.97 6.18 -3.47
C ARG A 41 15.97 5.17 -4.04
N ALA A 42 16.11 4.00 -3.42
CA ALA A 42 17.01 2.95 -3.91
C ALA A 42 16.54 2.39 -5.27
N ALA A 43 15.23 2.14 -5.42
CA ALA A 43 14.65 1.66 -6.67
C ALA A 43 14.85 2.68 -7.81
N ILE A 44 14.52 3.95 -7.59
CA ILE A 44 14.69 5.04 -8.57
C ILE A 44 16.16 5.14 -9.01
N ASN A 45 17.10 5.12 -8.07
CA ASN A 45 18.53 5.13 -8.40
C ASN A 45 18.99 3.90 -9.19
N THR A 46 18.34 2.75 -8.97
CA THR A 46 18.65 1.50 -9.69
C THR A 46 18.06 1.50 -11.10
N PHE A 47 16.91 2.11 -11.30
CA PHE A 47 16.34 2.30 -12.65
C PHE A 47 17.19 3.21 -13.53
N ALA A 48 17.82 4.22 -12.96
CA ALA A 48 18.74 5.23 -13.51
C ALA A 48 18.90 5.22 -15.05
N GLY A 49 18.00 5.89 -15.76
CA GLY A 49 18.01 6.01 -17.22
C GLY A 49 17.34 4.85 -17.98
N ASN A 50 16.81 3.84 -17.27
CA ASN A 50 15.95 2.81 -17.82
C ASN A 50 14.52 2.97 -17.29
N ASP A 51 13.53 2.55 -18.08
CA ASP A 51 12.14 2.52 -17.63
C ASP A 51 11.99 1.52 -16.47
N GLY A 52 11.26 1.92 -15.41
CA GLY A 52 10.99 1.08 -14.26
C GLY A 52 9.64 1.37 -13.62
N THR A 53 9.07 0.38 -12.95
CA THR A 53 7.81 0.52 -12.20
C THR A 53 8.07 0.36 -10.70
N LEU A 54 7.62 1.34 -9.92
CA LEU A 54 7.69 1.36 -8.46
C LEU A 54 6.28 1.38 -7.90
N ILE A 55 5.89 0.35 -7.14
CA ILE A 55 4.55 0.25 -6.57
C ILE A 55 4.60 0.31 -5.05
N PHE A 56 3.76 1.14 -4.46
CA PHE A 56 3.54 1.22 -3.02
C PHE A 56 2.18 0.63 -2.65
N THR A 57 2.18 -0.32 -1.72
CA THR A 57 0.93 -0.88 -1.19
C THR A 57 0.35 0.04 -0.13
N GLY A 58 -0.77 0.65 -0.47
CA GLY A 58 -1.61 1.44 0.41
C GLY A 58 -2.71 0.60 1.08
N ALA A 59 -3.65 1.31 1.66
CA ALA A 59 -4.85 0.76 2.30
C ALA A 59 -5.93 1.84 2.32
N SER A 60 -7.17 1.52 2.74
CA SER A 60 -8.17 2.55 3.11
C SER A 60 -7.60 3.62 4.05
N ALA A 61 -6.67 3.21 4.92
CA ALA A 61 -5.91 4.08 5.80
C ALA A 61 -5.10 5.17 5.09
N SER A 62 -4.80 5.01 3.80
CA SER A 62 -4.13 6.04 2.99
C SER A 62 -5.06 7.20 2.62
N LEU A 63 -6.37 6.95 2.64
CA LEU A 63 -7.39 7.87 2.14
C LEU A 63 -8.22 8.52 3.26
N ARG A 64 -8.41 7.82 4.38
CA ARG A 64 -9.28 8.26 5.48
C ARG A 64 -8.82 7.79 6.84
N GLY A 65 -9.08 8.59 7.87
CA GLY A 65 -8.88 8.22 9.26
C GLY A 65 -9.95 7.24 9.74
N ARG A 66 -9.54 6.30 10.59
CA ARG A 66 -10.43 5.36 11.29
C ARG A 66 -10.10 5.36 12.78
N ALA A 67 -11.11 5.39 13.63
CA ALA A 67 -10.94 5.28 15.07
C ALA A 67 -10.11 4.03 15.44
N ASN A 68 -9.25 4.16 16.41
CA ASN A 68 -8.30 3.15 16.89
C ASN A 68 -7.15 2.78 15.93
N PHE A 69 -7.01 3.43 14.78
CA PHE A 69 -5.94 3.15 13.82
C PHE A 69 -5.08 4.38 13.48
N GLY A 70 -4.95 5.32 14.44
CA GLY A 70 -4.26 6.59 14.22
C GLY A 70 -2.84 6.46 13.68
N ALA A 71 -2.01 5.56 14.24
CA ALA A 71 -0.65 5.34 13.77
C ALA A 71 -0.64 4.81 12.32
N PHE A 72 -1.46 3.82 12.01
CA PHE A 72 -1.54 3.24 10.68
C PHE A 72 -2.09 4.22 9.64
N ASN A 73 -3.16 4.97 9.98
CA ASN A 73 -3.74 5.96 9.08
C ASN A 73 -2.74 7.07 8.74
N SER A 74 -2.07 7.64 9.74
CA SER A 74 -1.08 8.71 9.51
C SER A 74 0.10 8.21 8.69
N ALA A 75 0.61 7.00 8.98
CA ALA A 75 1.73 6.41 8.26
C ALA A 75 1.40 6.06 6.79
N LYS A 76 0.23 5.50 6.53
CA LYS A 76 -0.21 5.16 5.16
C LYS A 76 -0.63 6.39 4.36
N GLY A 77 -1.21 7.41 5.00
CA GLY A 77 -1.48 8.70 4.36
C GLY A 77 -0.19 9.42 3.96
N ALA A 78 0.83 9.40 4.83
CA ALA A 78 2.15 9.93 4.51
C ALA A 78 2.81 9.16 3.35
N LEU A 79 2.74 7.82 3.34
CA LEU A 79 3.25 6.99 2.24
C LEU A 79 2.58 7.33 0.90
N ARG A 80 1.26 7.53 0.88
CA ARG A 80 0.52 7.92 -0.33
C ARG A 80 1.02 9.25 -0.90
N ASN A 81 1.18 10.26 -0.03
CA ASN A 81 1.69 11.56 -0.46
C ASN A 81 3.14 11.48 -0.97
N LEU A 82 3.98 10.68 -0.32
CA LEU A 82 5.34 10.41 -0.76
C LEU A 82 5.36 9.75 -2.15
N ALA A 83 4.55 8.71 -2.36
CA ALA A 83 4.42 8.04 -3.65
C ALA A 83 3.98 9.01 -4.75
N GLN A 84 3.01 9.89 -4.44
CA GLN A 84 2.54 10.89 -5.40
C GLN A 84 3.64 11.92 -5.75
N ALA A 85 4.45 12.35 -4.77
CA ALA A 85 5.59 13.21 -5.02
C ALA A 85 6.59 12.54 -5.97
N MET A 86 6.97 11.28 -5.68
CA MET A 86 7.88 10.51 -6.54
C MET A 86 7.31 10.32 -7.96
N ALA A 87 6.00 10.07 -8.11
CA ALA A 87 5.36 9.96 -9.41
C ALA A 87 5.51 11.23 -10.25
N LYS A 88 5.35 12.40 -9.62
CA LYS A 88 5.48 13.70 -10.29
C LYS A 88 6.93 14.08 -10.59
N GLU A 89 7.87 13.71 -9.71
CA GLU A 89 9.28 14.03 -9.87
C GLU A 89 9.95 13.18 -10.97
N TYR A 90 9.63 11.88 -11.01
CA TYR A 90 10.38 10.91 -11.84
C TYR A 90 9.59 10.34 -13.03
N GLY A 91 8.34 10.76 -13.22
CA GLY A 91 7.53 10.28 -14.34
C GLY A 91 8.15 10.62 -15.70
N SER A 92 8.69 11.84 -15.89
CA SER A 92 9.41 12.23 -17.11
C SER A 92 10.68 11.43 -17.34
N ASP A 93 11.31 10.92 -16.29
CA ASP A 93 12.53 10.15 -16.33
C ASP A 93 12.30 8.65 -16.63
N GLY A 94 11.04 8.24 -16.86
CA GLY A 94 10.67 6.87 -17.21
C GLY A 94 10.29 6.01 -16.00
N VAL A 95 10.10 6.58 -14.81
CA VAL A 95 9.68 5.82 -13.62
C VAL A 95 8.17 5.92 -13.44
N HIS A 96 7.49 4.81 -13.67
CA HIS A 96 6.07 4.66 -13.33
C HIS A 96 5.91 4.39 -11.84
N VAL A 97 5.40 5.34 -11.09
CA VAL A 97 5.10 5.15 -9.66
C VAL A 97 3.61 4.94 -9.46
N GLY A 98 3.24 3.77 -8.93
CA GLY A 98 1.86 3.40 -8.61
C GLY A 98 1.60 3.27 -7.11
N HIS A 99 0.39 3.57 -6.69
CA HIS A 99 -0.11 3.36 -5.32
C HIS A 99 -1.36 2.49 -5.36
N VAL A 100 -1.31 1.32 -4.70
CA VAL A 100 -2.44 0.38 -4.68
C VAL A 100 -3.14 0.47 -3.33
N VAL A 101 -4.37 0.98 -3.34
CA VAL A 101 -5.25 1.01 -2.17
C VAL A 101 -5.90 -0.35 -2.00
N VAL A 102 -5.46 -1.13 -1.03
CA VAL A 102 -6.11 -2.39 -0.64
C VAL A 102 -7.14 -2.06 0.45
N ASP A 103 -8.40 -1.89 0.05
CA ASP A 103 -9.47 -1.42 0.93
C ASP A 103 -10.32 -2.57 1.45
N GLY A 104 -9.79 -3.30 2.40
CA GLY A 104 -10.50 -4.38 3.09
C GLY A 104 -9.57 -5.47 3.64
N PRO A 105 -10.15 -6.47 4.31
CA PRO A 105 -9.42 -7.63 4.80
C PRO A 105 -8.89 -8.49 3.64
N ILE A 106 -7.62 -8.86 3.70
CA ILE A 106 -6.98 -9.71 2.69
C ILE A 106 -7.17 -11.18 3.06
N GLY A 107 -7.67 -12.01 2.13
CA GLY A 107 -7.98 -13.42 2.30
C GLY A 107 -6.76 -14.36 2.42
N GLY A 108 -5.70 -13.92 3.12
CA GLY A 108 -4.46 -14.65 3.32
C GLY A 108 -4.44 -15.47 4.62
N GLU A 109 -3.34 -16.21 4.81
CA GLU A 109 -3.10 -17.05 5.98
C GLU A 109 -3.16 -16.27 7.31
N LYS A 110 -2.69 -15.02 7.31
CA LYS A 110 -2.65 -14.16 8.50
C LYS A 110 -4.04 -13.97 9.12
N ILE A 111 -5.06 -13.67 8.30
CA ILE A 111 -6.42 -13.48 8.79
C ILE A 111 -7.07 -14.83 9.12
N LYS A 112 -6.89 -15.84 8.26
CA LYS A 112 -7.51 -17.15 8.43
C LYS A 112 -7.01 -17.88 9.67
N LYS A 113 -5.72 -17.76 10.00
CA LYS A 113 -5.11 -18.38 11.19
C LYS A 113 -5.13 -17.48 12.42
N GLY A 114 -4.97 -16.17 12.24
CA GLY A 114 -4.88 -15.22 13.35
C GLY A 114 -6.23 -14.83 13.95
N ILE A 115 -7.30 -14.75 13.13
CA ILE A 115 -8.64 -14.35 13.55
C ILE A 115 -9.69 -15.19 12.80
N PRO A 116 -9.73 -16.54 13.05
CA PRO A 116 -10.54 -17.46 12.26
C PRO A 116 -12.05 -17.17 12.32
N GLU A 117 -12.56 -16.75 13.46
CA GLU A 117 -13.99 -16.38 13.61
C GLU A 117 -14.35 -15.18 12.77
N TYR A 118 -13.48 -14.18 12.69
CA TYR A 118 -13.67 -13.01 11.83
C TYR A 118 -13.60 -13.39 10.35
N ALA A 119 -12.63 -14.22 9.97
CA ALA A 119 -12.51 -14.73 8.61
C ALA A 119 -13.77 -15.54 8.20
N ALA A 120 -14.29 -16.38 9.08
CA ALA A 120 -15.52 -17.15 8.85
C ALA A 120 -16.75 -16.23 8.68
N LYS A 121 -16.84 -15.16 9.49
CA LYS A 121 -17.93 -14.16 9.38
C LYS A 121 -17.90 -13.39 8.06
N LEU A 122 -16.72 -13.06 7.56
CA LEU A 122 -16.54 -12.36 6.29
C LEU A 122 -16.88 -13.27 5.09
N GLY A 123 -16.58 -14.54 5.19
CA GLY A 123 -16.69 -15.46 4.06
C GLY A 123 -15.71 -15.10 2.93
N ASN A 124 -15.82 -15.78 1.80
CA ASN A 124 -14.93 -15.52 0.67
C ASN A 124 -15.19 -14.14 0.02
N GLU A 125 -16.45 -13.71 -0.06
CA GLU A 125 -16.82 -12.43 -0.68
C GLU A 125 -16.44 -11.21 0.15
N GLY A 126 -16.26 -11.36 1.46
CA GLY A 126 -15.85 -10.29 2.36
C GLY A 126 -14.34 -10.13 2.51
N MET A 127 -13.55 -10.96 1.82
CA MET A 127 -12.08 -10.88 1.83
C MET A 127 -11.53 -10.66 0.43
N ILE A 128 -10.60 -9.71 0.31
CA ILE A 128 -9.95 -9.41 -0.97
C ILE A 128 -9.06 -10.62 -1.36
N SER A 129 -9.21 -11.07 -2.61
CA SER A 129 -8.39 -12.12 -3.19
C SER A 129 -6.94 -11.68 -3.33
N ILE A 130 -5.99 -12.52 -2.90
CA ILE A 130 -4.55 -12.27 -3.11
C ILE A 130 -4.24 -12.23 -4.61
N ASP A 131 -4.81 -13.14 -5.39
CA ASP A 131 -4.61 -13.17 -6.83
C ASP A 131 -5.13 -11.89 -7.50
N GLY A 132 -6.29 -11.38 -7.05
CA GLY A 132 -6.81 -10.10 -7.53
C GLY A 132 -5.91 -8.90 -7.20
N ILE A 133 -5.22 -8.91 -6.05
CA ILE A 133 -4.21 -7.90 -5.72
C ILE A 133 -3.00 -8.03 -6.67
N VAL A 134 -2.53 -9.24 -6.90
CA VAL A 134 -1.42 -9.52 -7.83
C VAL A 134 -1.75 -9.07 -9.24
N GLU A 135 -2.96 -9.35 -9.74
CA GLU A 135 -3.44 -8.87 -11.03
C GLU A 135 -3.41 -7.34 -11.12
N GLY A 136 -3.78 -6.65 -10.04
CA GLY A 136 -3.68 -5.19 -9.95
C GLY A 136 -2.24 -4.68 -10.07
N TYR A 137 -1.28 -5.36 -9.45
CA TYR A 137 0.14 -5.00 -9.60
C TYR A 137 0.64 -5.26 -11.03
N VAL A 138 0.27 -6.39 -11.62
CA VAL A 138 0.63 -6.73 -13.01
C VAL A 138 0.02 -5.71 -13.98
N TYR A 139 -1.24 -5.31 -13.75
CA TYR A 139 -1.89 -4.27 -14.55
C TYR A 139 -1.11 -2.96 -14.55
N LEU A 140 -0.69 -2.45 -13.39
CA LEU A 140 0.13 -1.24 -13.30
C LEU A 140 1.49 -1.41 -14.01
N TYR A 141 2.13 -2.55 -13.81
CA TYR A 141 3.44 -2.84 -14.41
C TYR A 141 3.40 -2.87 -15.94
N GLN A 142 2.31 -3.34 -16.53
CA GLN A 142 2.16 -3.50 -17.98
C GLN A 142 1.67 -2.24 -18.70
N GLN A 143 1.35 -1.16 -17.98
CA GLN A 143 0.83 0.05 -18.60
C GLN A 143 1.88 0.76 -19.47
N PRO A 144 1.51 1.19 -20.68
CA PRO A 144 2.39 2.00 -21.52
C PRO A 144 2.56 3.41 -20.95
N ARG A 145 3.70 4.06 -21.23
CA ARG A 145 4.02 5.41 -20.73
C ARG A 145 2.93 6.46 -20.97
N GLN A 146 2.15 6.32 -22.03
CA GLN A 146 1.08 7.25 -22.40
C GLN A 146 -0.21 7.08 -21.59
N ALA A 147 -0.29 6.06 -20.69
CA ALA A 147 -1.49 5.74 -19.97
C ALA A 147 -1.21 5.18 -18.56
N TRP A 148 -0.29 5.78 -17.83
CA TRP A 148 0.03 5.38 -16.47
C TRP A 148 -1.06 5.80 -15.47
N SER A 149 -1.50 4.87 -14.65
CA SER A 149 -2.34 5.11 -13.47
C SER A 149 -1.46 5.33 -12.26
N PHE A 150 -1.68 6.41 -11.53
CA PHE A 150 -1.02 6.61 -10.24
C PHE A 150 -1.66 5.77 -9.13
N GLU A 151 -2.98 5.67 -9.11
CA GLU A 151 -3.68 5.02 -8.02
C GLU A 151 -4.69 3.97 -8.52
N LEU A 152 -4.63 2.80 -7.95
CA LEU A 152 -5.56 1.71 -8.17
C LEU A 152 -6.22 1.32 -6.85
N ASP A 153 -7.55 1.28 -6.82
CA ASP A 153 -8.35 0.94 -5.65
C ASP A 153 -8.93 -0.47 -5.80
N ILE A 154 -8.57 -1.36 -4.87
CA ILE A 154 -8.99 -2.77 -4.86
C ILE A 154 -9.79 -3.02 -3.58
N ARG A 155 -11.02 -3.50 -3.74
CA ARG A 155 -11.94 -3.84 -2.65
C ARG A 155 -12.85 -4.99 -3.03
N THR A 156 -13.53 -5.56 -2.05
CA THR A 156 -14.59 -6.53 -2.33
C THR A 156 -15.87 -5.83 -2.77
N SER A 157 -16.74 -6.54 -3.49
CA SER A 157 -18.06 -6.03 -3.92
C SER A 157 -19.00 -5.67 -2.76
N VAL A 158 -18.74 -6.21 -1.57
CA VAL A 158 -19.56 -6.00 -0.37
C VAL A 158 -18.97 -4.98 0.61
N GLU A 159 -17.82 -4.38 0.29
CA GLU A 159 -17.21 -3.32 1.12
C GLU A 159 -18.11 -2.08 1.15
N LYS A 160 -18.30 -1.53 2.36
CA LYS A 160 -19.09 -0.31 2.57
C LYS A 160 -18.16 0.89 2.71
N TRP A 161 -18.40 1.86 1.91
CA TRP A 161 -17.62 3.10 1.86
C TRP A 161 -18.03 4.10 2.94
#